data_f015ce188711013962301bde9269dd4a
#
_entry.id   f015ce188711013962301bde9269dd4a
#
_cell.length_a   1.000
_cell.length_b   1.000
_cell.length_c   1.000
_cell.angle_alpha   90.00
_cell.angle_beta   90.00
_cell.angle_gamma   90.00
#
_symmetry.space_group_name_H-M   'P 1'
#
loop_
_entity.id
_entity.type
_entity.pdbx_description
1 polymer ?
#
loop_
_entity_poly.entity_id
_entity_poly.type
_entity_poly.pdbx_seq_one_letter_code
_entity_poly.pdbx_strand_id
1 'polypeptide(L)'
;MITELKSNCMPVSKDGKFSYNILFEDSFADLPEAMADLELETHKICIVTDSNVGPLYAETVKAELEKICSVCEIFTFPAGEENKNLEVVQKLYTFLIEQHFDRKDLLVALGGGVVGDLTGFTAATYLRGIRFIQIPTTLLAQVDSSIGGKTGVDFSRYKNMVGAFYMPKLVYMNLQTLSTLPERQFYAGMGEVLKSALIKDGMFYGWIINSLYEIYDKDPETIRLMIYNCCNIKRMVVEKDPTEQGDRALLNLGHTIGHAVEKAKNFELLHGECVALGIVAAAFISYKREMLTFDEYYEIRDMFVPFNLPITIEDVDPEEILKLTKSDKKMEAGRIKFVLLKKIGKAVIDHTVTDEELRMGIHEIYVSDEDLSLIHISEPTRLQLISYAVFCL
;
A
#
# COMPACT_ATOMS: atom_id res chain seq x y z
N MET A 1 19.74 -7.96 7.78
CA MET A 1 19.96 -7.10 8.96
C MET A 1 18.85 -6.06 8.94
N ILE A 2 18.11 -5.95 10.05
CA ILE A 2 17.19 -4.83 10.24
C ILE A 2 18.04 -3.59 10.11
N THR A 3 17.65 -2.70 9.18
CA THR A 3 18.43 -1.47 8.95
C THR A 3 18.15 -0.54 10.11
N GLU A 4 19.14 -0.30 10.96
CA GLU A 4 19.05 0.72 12.00
C GLU A 4 18.74 2.09 11.36
N LEU A 5 17.93 2.87 12.05
CA LEU A 5 17.56 4.21 11.59
C LEU A 5 18.83 5.10 11.63
N LYS A 6 19.43 5.30 10.48
CA LYS A 6 20.66 6.12 10.37
C LYS A 6 20.36 7.59 10.16
N SER A 7 19.15 7.95 9.76
CA SER A 7 18.73 9.31 9.45
C SER A 7 17.20 9.38 9.30
N ASN A 8 16.60 10.51 9.63
CA ASN A 8 15.20 10.80 9.31
C ASN A 8 14.96 11.03 7.80
N CYS A 9 15.99 10.93 6.97
CA CYS A 9 15.93 11.17 5.53
C CYS A 9 16.41 9.95 4.76
N MET A 10 15.63 9.51 3.79
CA MET A 10 15.96 8.43 2.86
C MET A 10 15.91 8.96 1.42
N PRO A 11 17.06 9.13 0.75
CA PRO A 11 17.08 9.56 -0.64
C PRO A 11 16.61 8.41 -1.56
N VAL A 12 15.84 8.78 -2.57
CA VAL A 12 15.37 7.89 -3.64
C VAL A 12 15.96 8.35 -4.96
N SER A 13 16.50 7.40 -5.73
CA SER A 13 17.08 7.64 -7.04
C SER A 13 16.18 7.06 -8.15
N LYS A 14 16.27 7.66 -9.34
CA LYS A 14 15.68 7.15 -10.57
C LYS A 14 16.76 7.17 -11.66
N ASP A 15 16.97 6.03 -12.31
CA ASP A 15 17.98 5.89 -13.36
C ASP A 15 19.39 6.35 -12.90
N GLY A 16 19.72 6.05 -11.64
CA GLY A 16 21.00 6.40 -11.02
C GLY A 16 21.18 7.88 -10.64
N LYS A 17 20.14 8.70 -10.76
CA LYS A 17 20.14 10.11 -10.37
C LYS A 17 19.20 10.35 -9.19
N PHE A 18 19.57 11.26 -8.29
CA PHE A 18 18.69 11.69 -7.21
C PHE A 18 17.34 12.14 -7.78
N SER A 19 16.26 11.72 -7.15
CA SER A 19 14.89 12.05 -7.56
C SER A 19 14.14 12.82 -6.49
N TYR A 20 14.07 12.30 -5.27
CA TYR A 20 13.40 12.94 -4.12
C TYR A 20 13.84 12.31 -2.80
N ASN A 21 13.52 12.95 -1.70
CA ASN A 21 13.71 12.43 -0.35
C ASN A 21 12.39 11.88 0.22
N ILE A 22 12.51 10.85 1.07
CA ILE A 22 11.48 10.44 2.01
C ILE A 22 11.94 10.92 3.39
N LEU A 23 11.13 11.72 4.07
CA LEU A 23 11.38 12.21 5.42
C LEU A 23 10.44 11.53 6.41
N PHE A 24 10.97 11.17 7.58
CA PHE A 24 10.26 10.49 8.66
C PHE A 24 10.23 11.42 9.88
N GLU A 25 9.15 12.15 10.06
CA GLU A 25 8.97 13.19 11.06
C GLU A 25 7.80 12.88 12.00
N ASP A 26 7.70 13.61 13.12
CA ASP A 26 6.64 13.43 14.11
C ASP A 26 5.65 14.60 14.15
N SER A 27 5.87 15.61 13.32
CA SER A 27 5.02 16.82 13.24
C SER A 27 5.00 17.36 11.82
N PHE A 28 4.25 18.44 11.57
CA PHE A 28 4.32 19.21 10.33
C PHE A 28 5.20 20.46 10.46
N ALA A 29 5.78 20.72 11.62
CA ALA A 29 6.55 21.94 11.90
C ALA A 29 7.78 22.09 11.00
N ASP A 30 8.40 20.97 10.62
CA ASP A 30 9.61 20.95 9.80
C ASP A 30 9.31 20.95 8.28
N LEU A 31 8.03 20.95 7.90
CA LEU A 31 7.61 20.95 6.49
C LEU A 31 8.13 22.15 5.68
N PRO A 32 8.13 23.39 6.20
CA PRO A 32 8.71 24.53 5.50
C PRO A 32 10.20 24.35 5.19
N GLU A 33 11.00 23.88 6.15
CA GLU A 33 12.43 23.62 5.96
C GLU A 33 12.66 22.48 4.94
N ALA A 34 11.88 21.42 5.05
CA ALA A 34 11.93 20.27 4.13
C ALA A 34 11.64 20.67 2.66
N MET A 35 10.97 21.78 2.43
CA MET A 35 10.56 22.27 1.12
C MET A 35 11.40 23.50 0.65
N ALA A 36 12.38 23.93 1.40
CA ALA A 36 13.16 25.15 1.08
C ALA A 36 13.80 25.13 -0.33
N ASP A 37 14.31 23.97 -0.76
CA ASP A 37 14.91 23.80 -2.09
C ASP A 37 13.89 23.91 -3.26
N LEU A 38 12.60 23.99 -2.97
CA LEU A 38 11.56 24.13 -4.00
C LEU A 38 11.30 25.58 -4.41
N GLU A 39 11.85 26.57 -3.70
CA GLU A 39 11.77 28.01 -4.02
C GLU A 39 10.31 28.45 -4.29
N LEU A 40 9.47 28.39 -3.24
CA LEU A 40 8.01 28.58 -3.38
C LEU A 40 7.50 29.96 -3.01
N GLU A 41 8.35 30.91 -2.60
CA GLU A 41 7.97 32.21 -2.02
C GLU A 41 7.04 33.03 -2.92
N THR A 42 7.19 32.89 -4.22
CA THR A 42 6.35 33.59 -5.22
C THR A 42 5.29 32.70 -5.87
N HIS A 43 5.21 31.44 -5.44
CA HIS A 43 4.34 30.43 -6.06
C HIS A 43 3.16 30.06 -5.17
N LYS A 44 2.18 29.40 -5.78
CA LYS A 44 0.99 28.91 -5.09
C LYS A 44 1.13 27.44 -4.72
N ILE A 45 0.46 27.07 -3.64
CA ILE A 45 0.33 25.68 -3.24
C ILE A 45 -1.16 25.31 -3.18
N CYS A 46 -1.53 24.15 -3.74
CA CYS A 46 -2.83 23.55 -3.56
C CYS A 46 -2.69 22.26 -2.74
N ILE A 47 -3.25 22.27 -1.52
CA ILE A 47 -3.44 21.05 -0.72
C ILE A 47 -4.64 20.32 -1.29
N VAL A 48 -4.41 19.09 -1.73
CA VAL A 48 -5.47 18.16 -2.18
C VAL A 48 -5.67 17.12 -1.10
N THR A 49 -6.88 17.01 -0.59
CA THR A 49 -7.22 16.12 0.53
C THR A 49 -8.62 15.55 0.37
N ASP A 50 -8.99 14.62 1.23
CA ASP A 50 -10.34 14.05 1.26
C ASP A 50 -11.14 14.50 2.49
N SER A 51 -12.43 14.16 2.51
CA SER A 51 -13.36 14.54 3.59
C SER A 51 -13.06 13.90 4.95
N ASN A 52 -12.19 12.88 5.03
CA ASN A 52 -11.79 12.28 6.29
C ASN A 52 -10.53 12.94 6.85
N VAL A 53 -9.53 13.19 5.99
CA VAL A 53 -8.21 13.72 6.38
C VAL A 53 -8.21 15.24 6.48
N GLY A 54 -8.94 15.92 5.58
CA GLY A 54 -9.02 17.38 5.55
C GLY A 54 -9.35 18.02 6.90
N PRO A 55 -10.45 17.62 7.57
CA PRO A 55 -10.81 18.17 8.88
C PRO A 55 -9.78 17.97 9.98
N LEU A 56 -8.91 16.96 9.86
CA LEU A 56 -7.90 16.64 10.87
C LEU A 56 -6.62 17.46 10.70
N TYR A 57 -6.19 17.68 9.45
CA TYR A 57 -4.83 18.13 9.20
C TYR A 57 -4.71 19.29 8.22
N ALA A 58 -5.70 19.57 7.36
CA ALA A 58 -5.52 20.50 6.24
C ALA A 58 -5.16 21.92 6.71
N GLU A 59 -5.83 22.43 7.73
CA GLU A 59 -5.56 23.78 8.26
C GLU A 59 -4.19 23.87 8.95
N THR A 60 -3.76 22.80 9.66
CA THR A 60 -2.43 22.75 10.26
C THR A 60 -1.34 22.76 9.20
N VAL A 61 -1.49 21.93 8.15
CA VAL A 61 -0.54 21.89 7.02
C VAL A 61 -0.55 23.21 6.26
N LYS A 62 -1.72 23.80 6.03
CA LYS A 62 -1.86 25.13 5.40
C LYS A 62 -1.09 26.21 6.15
N ALA A 63 -1.24 26.27 7.48
CA ALA A 63 -0.55 27.26 8.31
C ALA A 63 0.98 27.13 8.23
N GLU A 64 1.52 25.91 8.07
CA GLU A 64 2.95 25.70 7.84
C GLU A 64 3.35 26.15 6.42
N LEU A 65 2.58 25.82 5.40
CA LEU A 65 2.90 26.13 4.02
C LEU A 65 2.76 27.62 3.69
N GLU A 66 1.84 28.33 4.34
CA GLU A 66 1.71 29.81 4.20
C GLU A 66 2.96 30.58 4.62
N LYS A 67 3.88 29.96 5.37
CA LYS A 67 5.18 30.57 5.74
C LYS A 67 6.15 30.64 4.53
N ILE A 68 5.92 29.85 3.48
CA ILE A 68 6.87 29.66 2.38
C ILE A 68 6.26 29.85 0.98
N CYS A 69 5.00 30.21 0.86
CA CYS A 69 4.34 30.41 -0.43
C CYS A 69 3.53 31.72 -0.47
N SER A 70 3.17 32.14 -1.66
CA SER A 70 2.38 33.37 -1.85
C SER A 70 0.89 33.17 -1.54
N VAL A 71 0.35 31.98 -1.85
CA VAL A 71 -1.05 31.61 -1.63
C VAL A 71 -1.11 30.10 -1.37
N CYS A 72 -1.88 29.69 -0.38
CA CYS A 72 -2.16 28.27 -0.12
C CYS A 72 -3.67 28.00 -0.15
N GLU A 73 -4.10 27.21 -1.12
CA GLU A 73 -5.50 26.80 -1.30
C GLU A 73 -5.71 25.36 -0.89
N ILE A 74 -6.94 24.99 -0.55
CA ILE A 74 -7.33 23.62 -0.20
C ILE A 74 -8.42 23.15 -1.16
N PHE A 75 -8.21 22.00 -1.79
CA PHE A 75 -9.21 21.26 -2.54
C PHE A 75 -9.56 19.98 -1.80
N THR A 76 -10.82 19.83 -1.39
CA THR A 76 -11.30 18.65 -0.68
C THR A 76 -12.33 17.90 -1.54
N PHE A 77 -12.18 16.57 -1.64
CA PHE A 77 -13.15 15.70 -2.31
C PHE A 77 -13.67 14.62 -1.34
N PRO A 78 -14.79 13.94 -1.64
CA PRO A 78 -15.30 12.88 -0.77
C PRO A 78 -14.30 11.73 -0.65
N ALA A 79 -14.09 11.22 0.56
CA ALA A 79 -13.24 10.05 0.79
C ALA A 79 -13.84 8.79 0.17
N GLY A 80 -13.00 7.79 -0.12
CA GLY A 80 -13.41 6.49 -0.67
C GLY A 80 -12.80 6.22 -2.04
N GLU A 81 -12.56 4.95 -2.33
CA GLU A 81 -11.95 4.49 -3.61
C GLU A 81 -12.85 4.85 -4.81
N GLU A 82 -14.16 4.88 -4.63
CA GLU A 82 -15.14 5.28 -5.67
C GLU A 82 -14.92 6.70 -6.20
N ASN A 83 -14.24 7.54 -5.41
CA ASN A 83 -13.89 8.91 -5.78
C ASN A 83 -12.50 9.02 -6.46
N LYS A 84 -11.77 7.93 -6.57
CA LYS A 84 -10.51 7.86 -7.30
C LYS A 84 -10.76 7.73 -8.81
N ASN A 85 -11.31 8.73 -9.43
CA ASN A 85 -11.79 8.68 -10.82
C ASN A 85 -11.52 9.98 -11.58
N LEU A 86 -11.76 9.94 -12.92
CA LEU A 86 -11.54 11.08 -13.80
C LEU A 86 -12.49 12.27 -13.52
N GLU A 87 -13.66 12.03 -12.94
CA GLU A 87 -14.60 13.12 -12.62
C GLU A 87 -14.04 14.02 -11.53
N VAL A 88 -13.44 13.43 -10.47
CA VAL A 88 -12.79 14.19 -9.42
C VAL A 88 -11.54 14.90 -9.95
N VAL A 89 -10.76 14.25 -10.82
CA VAL A 89 -9.62 14.90 -11.52
C VAL A 89 -10.08 16.12 -12.33
N GLN A 90 -11.19 16.03 -13.05
CA GLN A 90 -11.74 17.16 -13.80
C GLN A 90 -12.16 18.32 -12.89
N LYS A 91 -12.78 18.01 -11.74
CA LYS A 91 -13.12 19.02 -10.71
C LYS A 91 -11.85 19.72 -10.19
N LEU A 92 -10.79 18.94 -9.93
CA LEU A 92 -9.52 19.50 -9.50
C LEU A 92 -8.89 20.36 -10.58
N TYR A 93 -8.92 19.96 -11.86
CA TYR A 93 -8.46 20.82 -12.97
C TYR A 93 -9.22 22.14 -13.03
N THR A 94 -10.56 22.10 -12.92
CA THR A 94 -11.39 23.30 -12.92
C THR A 94 -10.98 24.23 -11.77
N PHE A 95 -10.83 23.70 -10.57
CA PHE A 95 -10.38 24.45 -9.40
C PHE A 95 -9.02 25.12 -9.65
N LEU A 96 -8.03 24.36 -10.14
CA LEU A 96 -6.69 24.89 -10.41
C LEU A 96 -6.70 25.99 -11.48
N ILE A 97 -7.52 25.86 -12.52
CA ILE A 97 -7.68 26.87 -13.57
C ILE A 97 -8.31 28.15 -13.01
N GLU A 98 -9.40 28.02 -12.25
CA GLU A 98 -10.12 29.15 -11.66
C GLU A 98 -9.27 29.90 -10.63
N GLN A 99 -8.42 29.19 -9.87
CA GLN A 99 -7.45 29.78 -8.95
C GLN A 99 -6.15 30.22 -9.63
N HIS A 100 -6.07 30.15 -10.97
CA HIS A 100 -4.93 30.59 -11.77
C HIS A 100 -3.60 29.94 -11.39
N PHE A 101 -3.61 28.61 -11.16
CA PHE A 101 -2.38 27.84 -10.93
C PHE A 101 -1.56 27.73 -12.21
N ASP A 102 -0.28 28.00 -12.12
CA ASP A 102 0.67 27.89 -13.23
C ASP A 102 1.59 26.65 -13.12
N ARG A 103 2.47 26.46 -14.09
CA ARG A 103 3.34 25.28 -14.16
C ARG A 103 4.41 25.23 -13.05
N LYS A 104 4.72 26.34 -12.41
CA LYS A 104 5.73 26.42 -11.34
C LYS A 104 5.13 26.24 -9.95
N ASP A 105 3.82 26.29 -9.84
CA ASP A 105 3.09 26.05 -8.61
C ASP A 105 3.22 24.58 -8.16
N LEU A 106 2.67 24.24 -6.99
CA LEU A 106 2.84 22.94 -6.38
C LEU A 106 1.50 22.35 -5.92
N LEU A 107 1.33 21.04 -6.11
CA LEU A 107 0.27 20.26 -5.46
C LEU A 107 0.83 19.52 -4.25
N VAL A 108 0.06 19.47 -3.17
CA VAL A 108 0.37 18.71 -1.95
C VAL A 108 -0.72 17.66 -1.75
N ALA A 109 -0.37 16.39 -1.93
CA ALA A 109 -1.26 15.27 -1.65
C ALA A 109 -1.27 14.97 -0.15
N LEU A 110 -2.28 15.43 0.59
CA LEU A 110 -2.43 15.20 2.02
C LEU A 110 -3.49 14.15 2.27
N GLY A 111 -3.11 12.88 2.44
CA GLY A 111 -4.08 11.80 2.63
C GLY A 111 -3.53 10.39 2.44
N GLY A 112 -4.43 9.43 2.28
CA GLY A 112 -4.10 8.05 1.96
C GLY A 112 -3.73 7.83 0.50
N GLY A 113 -3.68 6.56 0.07
CA GLY A 113 -3.30 6.17 -1.29
C GLY A 113 -4.19 6.76 -2.38
N VAL A 114 -5.50 6.87 -2.13
CA VAL A 114 -6.46 7.50 -3.06
C VAL A 114 -6.06 8.94 -3.37
N VAL A 115 -5.80 9.73 -2.32
CA VAL A 115 -5.38 11.13 -2.45
C VAL A 115 -4.04 11.24 -3.17
N GLY A 116 -3.06 10.40 -2.78
CA GLY A 116 -1.73 10.39 -3.37
C GLY A 116 -1.75 10.09 -4.87
N ASP A 117 -2.48 9.05 -5.27
CA ASP A 117 -2.58 8.62 -6.67
C ASP A 117 -3.32 9.63 -7.54
N LEU A 118 -4.48 10.13 -7.08
CA LEU A 118 -5.30 11.12 -7.79
C LEU A 118 -4.53 12.44 -7.97
N THR A 119 -3.90 12.93 -6.90
CA THR A 119 -3.13 14.18 -6.95
C THR A 119 -1.91 14.04 -7.84
N GLY A 120 -1.19 12.94 -7.74
CA GLY A 120 -0.02 12.68 -8.57
C GLY A 120 -0.38 12.53 -10.05
N PHE A 121 -1.51 11.90 -10.38
CA PHE A 121 -2.02 11.82 -11.75
C PHE A 121 -2.45 13.21 -12.27
N THR A 122 -3.15 13.98 -11.44
CA THR A 122 -3.49 15.36 -11.77
C THR A 122 -2.23 16.19 -12.04
N ALA A 123 -1.22 16.07 -11.16
CA ALA A 123 0.06 16.75 -11.34
C ALA A 123 0.78 16.36 -12.63
N ALA A 124 0.73 15.08 -13.01
CA ALA A 124 1.36 14.60 -14.25
C ALA A 124 0.72 15.15 -15.50
N THR A 125 -0.56 15.50 -15.46
CA THR A 125 -1.38 15.84 -16.63
C THR A 125 -1.75 17.32 -16.73
N TYR A 126 -1.95 18.01 -15.59
CA TYR A 126 -2.23 19.45 -15.57
C TYR A 126 -1.05 20.25 -16.15
N LEU A 127 -1.31 21.10 -17.13
CA LEU A 127 -0.32 21.89 -17.86
C LEU A 127 0.87 21.08 -18.43
N ARG A 128 0.68 19.79 -18.70
CA ARG A 128 1.71 18.80 -19.12
C ARG A 128 2.76 18.51 -18.07
N GLY A 129 2.42 18.71 -16.81
CA GLY A 129 3.24 18.44 -15.64
C GLY A 129 3.45 19.64 -14.72
N ILE A 130 3.00 19.51 -13.49
CA ILE A 130 3.21 20.45 -12.38
C ILE A 130 3.88 19.68 -11.24
N ARG A 131 4.67 20.36 -10.40
CA ARG A 131 5.33 19.72 -9.25
C ARG A 131 4.30 19.23 -8.24
N PHE A 132 4.61 18.12 -7.55
CA PHE A 132 3.83 17.70 -6.40
C PHE A 132 4.70 17.05 -5.33
N ILE A 133 4.19 17.04 -4.09
CA ILE A 133 4.72 16.29 -2.95
C ILE A 133 3.63 15.40 -2.37
N GLN A 134 4.04 14.39 -1.60
CA GLN A 134 3.14 13.51 -0.88
C GLN A 134 3.30 13.67 0.63
N ILE A 135 2.19 13.79 1.34
CA ILE A 135 2.08 13.72 2.81
C ILE A 135 1.14 12.55 3.13
N PRO A 136 1.66 11.30 3.12
CA PRO A 136 0.84 10.11 3.34
C PRO A 136 0.40 10.02 4.82
N THR A 137 -0.89 9.79 5.04
CA THR A 137 -1.50 9.75 6.39
C THR A 137 -2.02 8.38 6.81
N THR A 138 -1.97 7.38 5.93
CA THR A 138 -2.32 5.99 6.25
C THR A 138 -1.07 5.11 6.25
N LEU A 139 -1.06 4.03 7.04
CA LEU A 139 0.07 3.10 7.06
C LEU A 139 0.35 2.54 5.65
N LEU A 140 -0.69 2.12 4.93
CA LEU A 140 -0.55 1.63 3.55
C LEU A 140 0.14 2.66 2.64
N ALA A 141 -0.24 3.93 2.74
CA ALA A 141 0.38 4.98 1.93
C ALA A 141 1.83 5.24 2.35
N GLN A 142 2.14 5.20 3.64
CA GLN A 142 3.49 5.40 4.15
C GLN A 142 4.45 4.28 3.74
N VAL A 143 4.00 3.02 3.78
CA VAL A 143 4.87 1.87 3.47
C VAL A 143 4.87 1.48 1.99
N ASP A 144 3.86 1.90 1.23
CA ASP A 144 3.70 1.46 -0.16
C ASP A 144 3.34 2.58 -1.13
N SER A 145 2.11 3.06 -1.21
CA SER A 145 1.61 3.80 -2.37
C SER A 145 2.31 5.14 -2.63
N SER A 146 2.85 5.83 -1.62
CA SER A 146 3.57 7.10 -1.81
C SER A 146 4.95 6.97 -2.48
N ILE A 147 5.47 5.74 -2.66
CA ILE A 147 6.84 5.49 -3.10
C ILE A 147 6.86 4.91 -4.51
N GLY A 148 7.70 5.47 -5.38
CA GLY A 148 7.96 4.92 -6.71
C GLY A 148 7.11 5.48 -7.84
N GLY A 149 6.38 6.58 -7.59
CA GLY A 149 5.77 7.43 -8.60
C GLY A 149 4.68 6.78 -9.46
N LYS A 150 4.12 5.65 -9.05
CA LYS A 150 2.88 5.16 -9.66
C LYS A 150 1.76 6.09 -9.23
N THR A 151 1.10 6.71 -10.19
CA THR A 151 -0.06 7.59 -9.97
C THR A 151 -1.16 7.21 -10.92
N GLY A 152 -2.41 7.37 -10.54
CA GLY A 152 -3.49 6.97 -11.42
C GLY A 152 -4.86 7.04 -10.78
N VAL A 153 -5.85 6.76 -11.61
CA VAL A 153 -7.25 6.70 -11.23
C VAL A 153 -7.91 5.45 -11.79
N ASP A 154 -9.02 5.11 -11.22
CA ASP A 154 -9.87 4.03 -11.68
C ASP A 154 -10.68 4.47 -12.89
N PHE A 155 -10.95 3.53 -13.76
CA PHE A 155 -11.79 3.74 -14.94
C PHE A 155 -12.88 2.69 -15.00
N SER A 156 -14.13 3.09 -14.82
CA SER A 156 -15.28 2.19 -14.69
C SER A 156 -15.06 1.20 -13.54
N ARG A 157 -15.00 -0.10 -13.82
CA ARG A 157 -14.76 -1.17 -12.83
C ARG A 157 -13.30 -1.63 -12.77
N TYR A 158 -12.38 -0.90 -13.39
CA TYR A 158 -10.98 -1.28 -13.49
C TYR A 158 -10.11 -0.34 -12.65
N LYS A 159 -9.45 -0.89 -11.65
CA LYS A 159 -8.52 -0.14 -10.78
C LYS A 159 -7.25 0.25 -11.52
N ASN A 160 -6.80 1.49 -11.28
CA ASN A 160 -5.50 2.01 -11.71
C ASN A 160 -5.20 1.85 -13.22
N MET A 161 -6.26 1.85 -14.06
CA MET A 161 -6.09 1.66 -15.51
C MET A 161 -5.58 2.90 -16.23
N VAL A 162 -5.89 4.07 -15.70
CA VAL A 162 -5.46 5.35 -16.26
C VAL A 162 -4.47 5.98 -15.28
N GLY A 163 -3.23 6.14 -15.71
CA GLY A 163 -2.19 6.63 -14.81
C GLY A 163 -0.89 7.02 -15.50
N ALA A 164 0.05 7.48 -14.71
CA ALA A 164 1.37 7.90 -15.14
C ALA A 164 2.43 7.52 -14.10
N PHE A 165 3.66 7.26 -14.55
CA PHE A 165 4.83 7.24 -13.67
C PHE A 165 5.31 8.67 -13.47
N TYR A 166 4.92 9.30 -12.36
CA TYR A 166 5.26 10.67 -12.04
C TYR A 166 5.82 10.76 -10.62
N MET A 167 7.12 11.08 -10.50
CA MET A 167 7.79 11.11 -9.19
C MET A 167 7.44 12.38 -8.42
N PRO A 168 7.15 12.28 -7.12
CA PRO A 168 6.99 13.44 -6.26
C PRO A 168 8.34 14.17 -6.10
N LYS A 169 8.30 15.43 -5.66
CA LYS A 169 9.51 16.19 -5.28
C LYS A 169 9.94 15.88 -3.84
N LEU A 170 9.02 15.39 -3.03
CA LEU A 170 9.23 15.03 -1.63
C LEU A 170 8.14 14.05 -1.20
N VAL A 171 8.47 13.11 -0.35
CA VAL A 171 7.50 12.36 0.49
C VAL A 171 7.78 12.74 1.94
N TYR A 172 6.84 13.43 2.57
CA TYR A 172 6.94 13.88 3.95
C TYR A 172 5.98 13.08 4.82
N MET A 173 6.51 12.22 5.67
CA MET A 173 5.73 11.37 6.56
C MET A 173 5.70 11.96 7.96
N ASN A 174 4.56 12.48 8.38
CA ASN A 174 4.30 12.71 9.79
C ASN A 174 3.73 11.43 10.39
N LEU A 175 4.54 10.70 11.16
CA LEU A 175 4.17 9.39 11.71
C LEU A 175 3.05 9.49 12.75
N GLN A 176 2.86 10.65 13.38
CA GLN A 176 1.78 10.88 14.33
C GLN A 176 0.38 10.82 13.69
N THR A 177 0.28 10.93 12.36
CA THR A 177 -1.00 10.76 11.65
C THR A 177 -1.61 9.37 11.82
N LEU A 178 -0.81 8.36 12.16
CA LEU A 178 -1.27 7.01 12.43
C LEU A 178 -2.06 6.90 13.74
N SER A 179 -1.93 7.86 14.67
CA SER A 179 -2.71 7.87 15.92
C SER A 179 -4.20 8.12 15.69
N THR A 180 -4.56 8.83 14.63
CA THR A 180 -5.96 9.11 14.25
C THR A 180 -6.49 8.14 13.19
N LEU A 181 -5.64 7.26 12.67
CA LEU A 181 -6.03 6.29 11.66
C LEU A 181 -6.94 5.22 12.29
N PRO A 182 -8.13 4.94 11.73
CA PRO A 182 -8.98 3.85 12.20
C PRO A 182 -8.22 2.52 12.22
N GLU A 183 -8.48 1.71 13.23
CA GLU A 183 -7.75 0.47 13.50
C GLU A 183 -7.76 -0.50 12.31
N ARG A 184 -8.93 -0.69 11.69
CA ARG A 184 -9.07 -1.53 10.48
C ARG A 184 -8.16 -1.04 9.33
N GLN A 185 -8.03 0.27 9.15
CA GLN A 185 -7.14 0.86 8.14
C GLN A 185 -5.65 0.66 8.48
N PHE A 186 -5.31 0.74 9.78
CA PHE A 186 -3.96 0.45 10.23
C PHE A 186 -3.60 -1.02 9.96
N TYR A 187 -4.46 -1.95 10.36
CA TYR A 187 -4.24 -3.37 10.11
C TYR A 187 -4.25 -3.73 8.62
N ALA A 188 -5.08 -3.10 7.82
CA ALA A 188 -5.01 -3.27 6.37
C ALA A 188 -3.62 -2.88 5.83
N GLY A 189 -3.00 -1.81 6.36
CA GLY A 189 -1.63 -1.45 6.03
C GLY A 189 -0.60 -2.52 6.40
N MET A 190 -0.85 -3.30 7.45
CA MET A 190 0.03 -4.42 7.85
C MET A 190 0.11 -5.53 6.79
N GLY A 191 -0.92 -5.69 5.94
CA GLY A 191 -0.84 -6.58 4.78
C GLY A 191 0.32 -6.25 3.86
N GLU A 192 0.57 -4.96 3.60
CA GLU A 192 1.70 -4.48 2.78
C GLU A 192 3.04 -4.55 3.53
N VAL A 193 3.03 -4.35 4.85
CA VAL A 193 4.23 -4.53 5.69
C VAL A 193 4.70 -5.98 5.64
N LEU A 194 3.81 -6.93 5.89
CA LEU A 194 4.11 -8.37 5.84
C LEU A 194 4.53 -8.80 4.42
N LYS A 195 3.85 -8.31 3.39
CA LYS A 195 4.24 -8.54 1.99
C LYS A 195 5.69 -8.11 1.75
N SER A 196 6.07 -6.92 2.19
CA SER A 196 7.41 -6.37 1.99
C SER A 196 8.49 -7.25 2.63
N ALA A 197 8.24 -7.72 3.86
CA ALA A 197 9.11 -8.63 4.56
C ALA A 197 9.22 -10.00 3.83
N LEU A 198 8.10 -10.59 3.47
CA LEU A 198 8.01 -11.89 2.79
C LEU A 198 8.74 -11.92 1.45
N ILE A 199 8.74 -10.83 0.69
CA ILE A 199 9.40 -10.81 -0.64
C ILE A 199 10.90 -10.60 -0.58
N LYS A 200 11.45 -9.93 0.45
CA LYS A 200 12.83 -9.43 0.43
C LYS A 200 13.63 -9.66 1.70
N ASP A 201 13.03 -9.77 2.88
CA ASP A 201 13.79 -9.79 4.14
C ASP A 201 13.14 -10.67 5.22
N GLY A 202 13.58 -11.93 5.30
CA GLY A 202 13.11 -12.87 6.33
C GLY A 202 13.53 -12.47 7.76
N MET A 203 14.60 -11.68 7.94
CA MET A 203 14.97 -11.18 9.27
C MET A 203 14.01 -10.07 9.70
N PHE A 204 13.58 -9.21 8.78
CA PHE A 204 12.55 -8.22 9.05
C PHE A 204 11.21 -8.90 9.36
N TYR A 205 10.87 -9.99 8.66
CA TYR A 205 9.70 -10.81 8.98
C TYR A 205 9.76 -11.34 10.41
N GLY A 206 10.87 -11.97 10.82
CA GLY A 206 11.07 -12.44 12.19
C GLY A 206 11.05 -11.33 13.23
N TRP A 207 11.54 -10.12 12.89
CA TRP A 207 11.46 -8.96 13.76
C TRP A 207 10.00 -8.51 13.97
N ILE A 208 9.16 -8.51 12.93
CA ILE A 208 7.73 -8.18 13.06
C ILE A 208 7.04 -9.14 14.03
N ILE A 209 7.32 -10.45 13.93
CA ILE A 209 6.79 -11.47 14.86
C ILE A 209 7.19 -11.14 16.32
N ASN A 210 8.45 -10.79 16.53
CA ASN A 210 8.95 -10.51 17.87
C ASN A 210 8.52 -9.16 18.44
N SER A 211 7.99 -8.26 17.60
CA SER A 211 7.57 -6.89 17.98
C SER A 211 6.05 -6.71 17.92
N LEU A 212 5.28 -7.81 17.98
CA LEU A 212 3.82 -7.75 17.85
C LEU A 212 3.17 -6.84 18.89
N TYR A 213 3.58 -6.92 20.15
CA TYR A 213 3.01 -6.12 21.23
C TYR A 213 3.29 -4.63 21.04
N GLU A 214 4.52 -4.27 20.69
CA GLU A 214 4.94 -2.89 20.43
C GLU A 214 4.23 -2.31 19.20
N ILE A 215 3.96 -3.15 18.18
CA ILE A 215 3.17 -2.74 17.01
C ILE A 215 1.71 -2.48 17.38
N TYR A 216 1.10 -3.32 18.24
CA TYR A 216 -0.26 -3.10 18.74
C TYR A 216 -0.36 -1.83 19.56
N ASP A 217 0.59 -1.61 20.45
CA ASP A 217 0.65 -0.41 21.28
C ASP A 217 1.03 0.84 20.48
N LYS A 218 1.34 0.66 19.18
CA LYS A 218 1.82 1.71 18.28
C LYS A 218 3.03 2.46 18.88
N ASP A 219 3.96 1.69 19.48
CA ASP A 219 5.19 2.27 20.02
C ASP A 219 5.91 3.10 18.93
N PRO A 220 6.19 4.39 19.19
CA PRO A 220 6.68 5.29 18.15
C PRO A 220 7.99 4.84 17.49
N GLU A 221 8.92 4.28 18.27
CA GLU A 221 10.21 3.82 17.74
C GLU A 221 10.04 2.57 16.87
N THR A 222 9.23 1.63 17.33
CA THR A 222 8.90 0.40 16.61
C THR A 222 8.17 0.70 15.30
N ILE A 223 7.16 1.57 15.33
CA ILE A 223 6.42 2.00 14.12
C ILE A 223 7.35 2.71 13.14
N ARG A 224 8.20 3.62 13.60
CA ARG A 224 9.19 4.31 12.77
C ARG A 224 10.14 3.32 12.09
N LEU A 225 10.68 2.36 12.85
CA LEU A 225 11.61 1.35 12.33
C LEU A 225 10.92 0.44 11.31
N MET A 226 9.68 0.03 11.58
CA MET A 226 8.85 -0.77 10.67
C MET A 226 8.64 -0.07 9.33
N ILE A 227 8.19 1.18 9.36
CA ILE A 227 7.93 1.98 8.15
C ILE A 227 9.24 2.21 7.39
N TYR A 228 10.32 2.57 8.08
CA TYR A 228 11.62 2.78 7.47
C TYR A 228 12.12 1.54 6.71
N ASN A 229 12.00 0.34 7.29
CA ASN A 229 12.42 -0.90 6.62
C ASN A 229 11.54 -1.21 5.40
N CYS A 230 10.23 -1.00 5.48
CA CYS A 230 9.34 -1.14 4.32
C CYS A 230 9.71 -0.17 3.20
N CYS A 231 9.91 1.11 3.53
CA CYS A 231 10.34 2.14 2.57
C CYS A 231 11.68 1.79 1.92
N ASN A 232 12.64 1.29 2.71
CA ASN A 232 13.95 0.88 2.20
C ASN A 232 13.85 -0.32 1.25
N ILE A 233 13.05 -1.33 1.58
CA ILE A 233 12.79 -2.48 0.68
C ILE A 233 12.17 -1.98 -0.62
N LYS A 234 11.13 -1.14 -0.54
CA LYS A 234 10.46 -0.62 -1.73
C LYS A 234 11.37 0.28 -2.55
N ARG A 235 12.14 1.17 -1.90
CA ARG A 235 13.14 2.01 -2.56
C ARG A 235 14.12 1.19 -3.39
N MET A 236 14.73 0.15 -2.80
CA MET A 236 15.68 -0.72 -3.52
C MET A 236 15.06 -1.38 -4.75
N VAL A 237 13.80 -1.78 -4.67
CA VAL A 237 13.09 -2.39 -5.80
C VAL A 237 12.76 -1.35 -6.88
N VAL A 238 12.28 -0.17 -6.49
CA VAL A 238 11.92 0.92 -7.41
C VAL A 238 13.13 1.51 -8.12
N GLU A 239 14.25 1.71 -7.39
CA GLU A 239 15.50 2.22 -7.99
C GLU A 239 16.07 1.28 -9.06
N LYS A 240 15.91 -0.04 -8.85
CA LYS A 240 16.34 -1.05 -9.81
C LYS A 240 15.43 -1.17 -11.03
N ASP A 241 14.12 -0.95 -10.84
CA ASP A 241 13.11 -1.10 -11.88
C ASP A 241 12.02 -0.03 -11.74
N PRO A 242 12.26 1.22 -12.18
CA PRO A 242 11.33 2.33 -11.99
C PRO A 242 9.98 2.14 -12.67
N THR A 243 9.91 1.39 -13.78
CA THR A 243 8.74 1.26 -14.65
C THR A 243 8.07 -0.13 -14.63
N GLU A 244 8.48 -1.01 -13.69
CA GLU A 244 7.88 -2.34 -13.49
C GLU A 244 8.00 -3.28 -14.72
N GLN A 245 9.15 -3.28 -15.35
CA GLN A 245 9.44 -4.20 -16.45
C GLN A 245 10.10 -5.51 -16.00
N GLY A 246 10.54 -5.60 -14.74
CA GLY A 246 11.28 -6.73 -14.18
C GLY A 246 10.98 -7.00 -12.72
N ASP A 247 11.99 -6.86 -11.86
CA ASP A 247 11.95 -7.22 -10.43
C ASP A 247 10.89 -6.47 -9.60
N ARG A 248 10.45 -5.30 -10.04
CA ARG A 248 9.39 -4.55 -9.35
C ARG A 248 8.07 -5.32 -9.31
N ALA A 249 7.86 -6.24 -10.23
CA ALA A 249 6.71 -7.13 -10.20
C ALA A 249 6.64 -8.04 -8.96
N LEU A 250 7.76 -8.25 -8.23
CA LEU A 250 7.76 -8.95 -6.94
C LEU A 250 6.87 -8.28 -5.90
N LEU A 251 6.70 -6.95 -5.98
CA LEU A 251 5.78 -6.19 -5.13
C LEU A 251 4.30 -6.59 -5.30
N ASN A 252 3.99 -7.36 -6.34
CA ASN A 252 2.66 -7.89 -6.60
C ASN A 252 2.39 -9.27 -5.96
N LEU A 253 3.21 -9.70 -4.98
CA LEU A 253 2.87 -10.90 -4.18
C LEU A 253 1.47 -10.74 -3.58
N GLY A 254 0.61 -11.74 -3.78
CA GLY A 254 -0.78 -11.73 -3.35
C GLY A 254 -1.76 -10.92 -4.23
N HIS A 255 -1.28 -9.99 -5.06
CA HIS A 255 -2.16 -9.06 -5.78
C HIS A 255 -2.99 -9.69 -6.89
N THR A 256 -2.53 -10.78 -7.52
CA THR A 256 -3.29 -11.40 -8.62
C THR A 256 -4.63 -11.96 -8.12
N ILE A 257 -4.60 -12.73 -7.05
CA ILE A 257 -5.82 -13.26 -6.42
C ILE A 257 -6.48 -12.17 -5.57
N GLY A 258 -5.72 -11.37 -4.84
CA GLY A 258 -6.26 -10.29 -4.01
C GLY A 258 -7.12 -9.29 -4.78
N HIS A 259 -6.67 -8.81 -5.94
CA HIS A 259 -7.49 -7.92 -6.79
C HIS A 259 -8.73 -8.60 -7.36
N ALA A 260 -8.67 -9.91 -7.63
CA ALA A 260 -9.84 -10.66 -8.06
C ALA A 260 -10.88 -10.77 -6.93
N VAL A 261 -10.44 -11.06 -5.70
CA VAL A 261 -11.27 -11.06 -4.49
C VAL A 261 -11.88 -9.68 -4.25
N GLU A 262 -11.08 -8.61 -4.34
CA GLU A 262 -11.54 -7.23 -4.16
C GLU A 262 -12.70 -6.88 -5.11
N LYS A 263 -12.60 -7.30 -6.38
CA LYS A 263 -13.67 -7.14 -7.37
C LYS A 263 -14.88 -8.02 -7.08
N ALA A 264 -14.67 -9.28 -6.71
CA ALA A 264 -15.75 -10.23 -6.40
C ALA A 264 -16.56 -9.77 -5.19
N LYS A 265 -15.91 -9.14 -4.21
CA LYS A 265 -16.55 -8.53 -3.01
C LYS A 265 -17.02 -7.08 -3.23
N ASN A 266 -17.09 -6.58 -4.46
CA ASN A 266 -17.57 -5.23 -4.78
C ASN A 266 -16.87 -4.14 -3.95
N PHE A 267 -15.57 -4.32 -3.63
CA PHE A 267 -14.74 -3.38 -2.85
C PHE A 267 -15.17 -3.19 -1.39
N GLU A 268 -15.89 -4.14 -0.80
CA GLU A 268 -16.26 -4.13 0.63
C GLU A 268 -15.05 -4.41 1.54
N LEU A 269 -14.11 -5.21 1.05
CA LEU A 269 -12.84 -5.48 1.72
C LEU A 269 -11.80 -4.40 1.38
N LEU A 270 -10.99 -4.05 2.36
CA LEU A 270 -9.87 -3.14 2.15
C LEU A 270 -8.76 -3.82 1.34
N HIS A 271 -7.98 -3.02 0.61
CA HIS A 271 -6.91 -3.53 -0.25
C HIS A 271 -5.95 -4.47 0.49
N GLY A 272 -5.47 -4.10 1.68
CA GLY A 272 -4.56 -4.95 2.45
C GLY A 272 -5.19 -6.25 2.97
N GLU A 273 -6.51 -6.26 3.23
CA GLU A 273 -7.26 -7.47 3.55
C GLU A 273 -7.27 -8.44 2.35
N CYS A 274 -7.50 -7.91 1.15
CA CYS A 274 -7.45 -8.69 -0.09
C CYS A 274 -6.03 -9.18 -0.42
N VAL A 275 -5.03 -8.36 -0.17
CA VAL A 275 -3.61 -8.74 -0.33
C VAL A 275 -3.23 -9.87 0.62
N ALA A 276 -3.69 -9.84 1.87
CA ALA A 276 -3.47 -10.93 2.83
C ALA A 276 -4.03 -12.27 2.31
N LEU A 277 -5.29 -12.30 1.87
CA LEU A 277 -5.90 -13.47 1.23
C LEU A 277 -5.08 -13.97 0.04
N GLY A 278 -4.68 -13.06 -0.83
CA GLY A 278 -3.87 -13.40 -2.00
C GLY A 278 -2.49 -13.94 -1.64
N ILE A 279 -1.86 -13.46 -0.56
CA ILE A 279 -0.58 -13.99 -0.06
C ILE A 279 -0.75 -15.39 0.51
N VAL A 280 -1.82 -15.65 1.27
CA VAL A 280 -2.13 -17.00 1.77
C VAL A 280 -2.27 -17.98 0.60
N ALA A 281 -3.04 -17.62 -0.43
CA ALA A 281 -3.21 -18.45 -1.63
C ALA A 281 -1.87 -18.67 -2.36
N ALA A 282 -1.03 -17.63 -2.52
CA ALA A 282 0.28 -17.75 -3.17
C ALA A 282 1.28 -18.60 -2.36
N ALA A 283 1.24 -18.48 -1.02
CA ALA A 283 2.04 -19.31 -0.13
C ALA A 283 1.62 -20.78 -0.19
N PHE A 284 0.31 -21.07 -0.28
CA PHE A 284 -0.20 -22.42 -0.46
C PHE A 284 0.26 -23.04 -1.78
N ILE A 285 0.19 -22.29 -2.89
CA ILE A 285 0.70 -22.75 -4.19
C ILE A 285 2.21 -23.01 -4.10
N SER A 286 2.96 -22.13 -3.41
CA SER A 286 4.40 -22.31 -3.18
C SER A 286 4.70 -23.56 -2.37
N TYR A 287 3.89 -23.87 -1.35
CA TYR A 287 3.97 -25.11 -0.58
C TYR A 287 3.69 -26.35 -1.45
N LYS A 288 2.62 -26.33 -2.25
CA LYS A 288 2.27 -27.45 -3.16
C LYS A 288 3.36 -27.71 -4.22
N ARG A 289 4.16 -26.70 -4.55
CA ARG A 289 5.33 -26.81 -5.43
C ARG A 289 6.62 -27.17 -4.67
N GLU A 290 6.54 -27.54 -3.39
CA GLU A 290 7.69 -27.90 -2.54
C GLU A 290 8.72 -26.77 -2.40
N MET A 291 8.31 -25.50 -2.63
CA MET A 291 9.13 -24.31 -2.45
C MET A 291 9.14 -23.85 -1.00
N LEU A 292 8.02 -24.05 -0.28
CA LEU A 292 7.85 -23.84 1.15
C LEU A 292 7.59 -25.18 1.83
N THR A 293 8.03 -25.32 3.08
CA THR A 293 7.61 -26.40 3.96
C THR A 293 6.17 -26.19 4.45
N PHE A 294 5.57 -27.22 5.01
CA PHE A 294 4.25 -27.12 5.66
C PHE A 294 4.26 -26.09 6.79
N ASP A 295 5.29 -26.11 7.62
CA ASP A 295 5.42 -25.21 8.76
C ASP A 295 5.58 -23.76 8.30
N GLU A 296 6.41 -23.48 7.28
CA GLU A 296 6.55 -22.14 6.72
C GLU A 296 5.23 -21.61 6.11
N TYR A 297 4.45 -22.47 5.44
CA TYR A 297 3.15 -22.07 4.92
C TYR A 297 2.19 -21.66 6.04
N TYR A 298 2.07 -22.48 7.09
CA TYR A 298 1.18 -22.17 8.22
C TYR A 298 1.66 -20.95 9.01
N GLU A 299 2.96 -20.78 9.20
CA GLU A 299 3.53 -19.58 9.82
C GLU A 299 3.13 -18.31 9.05
N ILE A 300 3.27 -18.34 7.72
CA ILE A 300 2.87 -17.20 6.86
C ILE A 300 1.37 -16.93 6.97
N ARG A 301 0.53 -17.99 6.88
CA ARG A 301 -0.93 -17.87 6.97
C ARG A 301 -1.36 -17.28 8.30
N ASP A 302 -0.89 -17.86 9.37
CA ASP A 302 -1.33 -17.52 10.72
C ASP A 302 -0.81 -16.15 11.19
N MET A 303 0.25 -15.63 10.57
CA MET A 303 0.80 -14.30 10.87
C MET A 303 -0.15 -13.13 10.50
N PHE A 304 -1.15 -13.35 9.68
CA PHE A 304 -2.16 -12.34 9.36
C PHE A 304 -3.22 -12.20 10.46
N VAL A 305 -3.50 -13.29 11.20
CA VAL A 305 -4.55 -13.35 12.23
C VAL A 305 -4.35 -12.32 13.36
N PRO A 306 -3.16 -12.15 13.94
CA PRO A 306 -2.90 -11.12 14.93
C PRO A 306 -3.32 -9.71 14.50
N PHE A 307 -3.23 -9.38 13.23
CA PHE A 307 -3.59 -8.07 12.68
C PHE A 307 -5.05 -8.00 12.20
N ASN A 308 -5.93 -8.92 12.64
CA ASN A 308 -7.32 -9.00 12.17
C ASN A 308 -7.46 -9.02 10.64
N LEU A 309 -6.44 -9.49 9.95
CA LEU A 309 -6.46 -9.68 8.50
C LEU A 309 -7.06 -11.04 8.17
N PRO A 310 -7.96 -11.12 7.19
CA PRO A 310 -8.62 -12.37 6.82
C PRO A 310 -7.63 -13.36 6.20
N ILE A 311 -7.72 -14.60 6.59
CA ILE A 311 -7.01 -15.74 5.98
C ILE A 311 -7.97 -16.63 5.18
N THR A 312 -9.28 -16.40 5.31
CA THR A 312 -10.34 -17.06 4.59
C THR A 312 -11.41 -16.07 4.15
N ILE A 313 -12.20 -16.45 3.15
CA ILE A 313 -13.29 -15.66 2.59
C ILE A 313 -14.53 -16.53 2.36
N GLU A 314 -15.70 -15.96 2.60
CA GLU A 314 -17.03 -16.56 2.43
C GLU A 314 -17.82 -15.79 1.37
N ASP A 315 -18.98 -16.32 0.98
CA ASP A 315 -19.96 -15.65 0.11
C ASP A 315 -19.37 -15.15 -1.22
N VAL A 316 -18.55 -15.97 -1.87
CA VAL A 316 -18.02 -15.72 -3.22
C VAL A 316 -17.99 -17.00 -4.03
N ASP A 317 -18.09 -16.88 -5.35
CA ASP A 317 -17.86 -18.01 -6.24
C ASP A 317 -16.36 -18.15 -6.57
N PRO A 318 -15.68 -19.24 -6.15
CA PRO A 318 -14.26 -19.47 -6.48
C PRO A 318 -13.98 -19.42 -7.99
N GLU A 319 -14.91 -19.85 -8.83
CA GLU A 319 -14.75 -19.81 -10.29
C GLU A 319 -14.90 -18.39 -10.85
N GLU A 320 -15.66 -17.52 -10.19
CA GLU A 320 -15.69 -16.10 -10.52
C GLU A 320 -14.36 -15.44 -10.19
N ILE A 321 -13.77 -15.71 -9.01
CA ILE A 321 -12.44 -15.21 -8.64
C ILE A 321 -11.42 -15.66 -9.70
N LEU A 322 -11.42 -16.92 -10.09
CA LEU A 322 -10.52 -17.46 -11.12
C LEU A 322 -10.68 -16.72 -12.47
N LYS A 323 -11.91 -16.43 -12.89
CA LYS A 323 -12.16 -15.64 -14.11
C LYS A 323 -11.61 -14.23 -14.00
N LEU A 324 -11.78 -13.59 -12.83
CA LEU A 324 -11.31 -12.23 -12.58
C LEU A 324 -9.79 -12.13 -12.58
N THR A 325 -9.04 -13.17 -12.15
CA THR A 325 -7.57 -13.18 -12.24
C THR A 325 -7.08 -13.03 -13.68
N LYS A 326 -7.83 -13.51 -14.67
CA LYS A 326 -7.47 -13.45 -16.10
C LYS A 326 -7.77 -12.10 -16.75
N SER A 327 -8.60 -11.28 -16.12
CA SER A 327 -8.95 -9.94 -16.62
C SER A 327 -7.97 -8.86 -16.18
N ASP A 328 -6.99 -9.18 -15.33
CA ASP A 328 -5.97 -8.25 -14.86
C ASP A 328 -4.88 -8.02 -15.94
N LYS A 329 -4.32 -6.82 -16.00
CA LYS A 329 -3.24 -6.37 -16.91
C LYS A 329 -1.96 -7.22 -16.89
N LYS A 330 -1.85 -8.14 -15.96
CA LYS A 330 -0.65 -8.98 -15.72
C LYS A 330 -0.48 -10.13 -16.72
N MET A 331 -1.32 -10.20 -17.77
CA MET A 331 -1.17 -11.18 -18.85
C MET A 331 -0.13 -10.70 -19.88
N GLU A 332 1.05 -11.31 -19.86
CA GLU A 332 2.07 -11.14 -20.90
C GLU A 332 2.00 -12.33 -21.85
N ALA A 333 1.70 -12.07 -23.13
CA ALA A 333 1.54 -13.12 -24.16
C ALA A 333 0.57 -14.28 -23.77
N GLY A 334 -0.52 -13.97 -23.05
CA GLY A 334 -1.52 -14.97 -22.65
C GLY A 334 -1.13 -15.79 -21.41
N ARG A 335 -0.04 -15.47 -20.72
CA ARG A 335 0.37 -16.11 -19.48
C ARG A 335 0.29 -15.14 -18.31
N ILE A 336 -0.16 -15.63 -17.15
CA ILE A 336 -0.22 -14.85 -15.92
C ILE A 336 1.18 -14.73 -15.36
N LYS A 337 1.58 -13.49 -15.02
CA LYS A 337 2.79 -13.21 -14.27
C LYS A 337 2.45 -13.31 -12.78
N PHE A 338 2.79 -14.44 -12.15
CA PHE A 338 2.45 -14.73 -10.77
C PHE A 338 3.69 -14.62 -9.87
N VAL A 339 3.50 -14.22 -8.60
CA VAL A 339 4.60 -14.15 -7.64
C VAL A 339 4.44 -15.25 -6.61
N LEU A 340 5.47 -16.09 -6.47
CA LEU A 340 5.57 -17.18 -5.52
C LEU A 340 6.67 -16.91 -4.49
N LEU A 341 6.63 -17.62 -3.37
CA LEU A 341 7.65 -17.59 -2.34
C LEU A 341 8.57 -18.81 -2.47
N LYS A 342 9.89 -18.57 -2.62
CA LYS A 342 10.90 -19.64 -2.53
C LYS A 342 11.25 -20.01 -1.09
N LYS A 343 11.10 -19.06 -0.19
CA LYS A 343 11.19 -19.14 1.27
C LYS A 343 10.75 -17.82 1.85
N ILE A 344 10.52 -17.73 3.13
CA ILE A 344 10.30 -16.48 3.84
C ILE A 344 11.44 -15.49 3.55
N GLY A 345 11.10 -14.30 3.09
CA GLY A 345 12.06 -13.27 2.68
C GLY A 345 12.64 -13.43 1.27
N LYS A 346 12.11 -14.34 0.45
CA LYS A 346 12.55 -14.51 -0.93
C LYS A 346 11.43 -14.92 -1.88
N ALA A 347 10.92 -13.97 -2.64
CA ALA A 347 9.95 -14.21 -3.70
C ALA A 347 10.59 -14.41 -5.09
N VAL A 348 9.81 -14.93 -6.01
CA VAL A 348 10.16 -15.17 -7.42
C VAL A 348 8.96 -14.90 -8.31
N ILE A 349 9.23 -14.36 -9.50
CA ILE A 349 8.22 -14.22 -10.55
C ILE A 349 8.13 -15.55 -11.31
N ASP A 350 6.94 -16.09 -11.47
CA ASP A 350 6.64 -17.33 -12.15
C ASP A 350 5.63 -17.12 -13.28
N HIS A 351 5.89 -17.72 -14.43
CA HIS A 351 5.03 -17.65 -15.62
C HIS A 351 4.40 -19.01 -15.96
N THR A 352 4.59 -19.99 -15.08
CA THR A 352 4.13 -21.38 -15.30
C THR A 352 2.98 -21.80 -14.40
N VAL A 353 2.49 -20.89 -13.53
CA VAL A 353 1.34 -21.17 -12.69
C VAL A 353 0.12 -21.43 -13.55
N THR A 354 -0.50 -22.58 -13.32
CA THR A 354 -1.65 -23.08 -14.08
C THR A 354 -2.97 -22.64 -13.47
N ASP A 355 -4.05 -22.75 -14.26
CA ASP A 355 -5.41 -22.50 -13.74
C ASP A 355 -5.80 -23.44 -12.60
N GLU A 356 -5.28 -24.69 -12.62
CA GLU A 356 -5.53 -25.67 -11.55
C GLU A 356 -4.86 -25.26 -10.25
N GLU A 357 -3.63 -24.76 -10.33
CA GLU A 357 -2.92 -24.24 -9.15
C GLU A 357 -3.57 -22.98 -8.61
N LEU A 358 -4.04 -22.07 -9.50
CA LEU A 358 -4.81 -20.90 -9.06
C LEU A 358 -6.10 -21.33 -8.38
N ARG A 359 -6.81 -22.30 -8.93
CA ARG A 359 -8.03 -22.86 -8.32
C ARG A 359 -7.74 -23.47 -6.95
N MET A 360 -6.66 -24.24 -6.80
CA MET A 360 -6.25 -24.77 -5.50
C MET A 360 -5.96 -23.66 -4.48
N GLY A 361 -5.24 -22.63 -4.87
CA GLY A 361 -4.95 -21.48 -3.99
C GLY A 361 -6.22 -20.69 -3.61
N ILE A 362 -7.16 -20.54 -4.52
CA ILE A 362 -8.47 -19.90 -4.26
C ILE A 362 -9.30 -20.76 -3.30
N HIS A 363 -9.33 -22.07 -3.50
CA HIS A 363 -10.06 -22.98 -2.60
C HIS A 363 -9.46 -23.03 -1.20
N GLU A 364 -8.15 -22.83 -1.03
CA GLU A 364 -7.51 -22.79 0.29
C GLU A 364 -8.00 -21.62 1.15
N ILE A 365 -8.31 -20.49 0.51
CA ILE A 365 -8.84 -19.32 1.20
C ILE A 365 -10.37 -19.27 1.25
N TYR A 366 -11.07 -20.19 0.58
CA TYR A 366 -12.53 -20.24 0.54
C TYR A 366 -13.08 -21.16 1.62
N VAL A 367 -14.09 -20.69 2.33
CA VAL A 367 -14.85 -21.50 3.31
C VAL A 367 -16.26 -21.65 2.81
N SER A 368 -16.71 -22.90 2.63
CA SER A 368 -18.09 -23.21 2.25
C SER A 368 -19.02 -23.18 3.46
N ASP A 369 -20.33 -23.02 3.21
CA ASP A 369 -21.38 -23.15 4.26
C ASP A 369 -21.33 -24.50 4.97
N GLU A 370 -20.91 -25.56 4.28
CA GLU A 370 -20.73 -26.90 4.85
C GLU A 370 -19.56 -26.93 5.86
N ASP A 371 -18.45 -26.25 5.54
CA ASP A 371 -17.29 -26.14 6.43
C ASP A 371 -17.63 -25.33 7.69
N LEU A 372 -18.41 -24.25 7.56
CA LEU A 372 -18.90 -23.45 8.69
C LEU A 372 -19.74 -24.28 9.65
N SER A 373 -20.58 -25.18 9.14
CA SER A 373 -21.38 -26.07 9.97
C SER A 373 -20.54 -27.04 10.81
N LEU A 374 -19.38 -27.45 10.29
CA LEU A 374 -18.43 -28.33 10.98
C LEU A 374 -17.56 -27.56 12.00
N ILE A 375 -17.23 -26.30 11.72
CA ILE A 375 -16.47 -25.43 12.63
C ILE A 375 -17.27 -25.13 13.89
N HIS A 376 -18.57 -24.85 13.78
CA HIS A 376 -19.44 -24.63 14.94
C HIS A 376 -19.57 -25.86 15.86
N ILE A 377 -19.28 -27.04 15.38
CA ILE A 377 -19.29 -28.28 16.19
C ILE A 377 -17.93 -28.50 16.91
N SER A 378 -16.83 -27.93 16.39
CA SER A 378 -15.46 -28.20 16.89
C SER A 378 -14.79 -27.02 17.61
N GLU A 379 -15.41 -25.84 17.68
CA GLU A 379 -14.81 -24.61 18.20
C GLU A 379 -14.39 -24.58 19.69
N PRO A 380 -14.98 -25.36 20.65
CA PRO A 380 -14.51 -25.29 22.03
C PRO A 380 -13.05 -25.69 22.22
N THR A 381 -12.48 -26.46 21.31
CA THR A 381 -11.11 -26.98 21.41
C THR A 381 -10.07 -26.13 20.68
N ARG A 382 -10.46 -25.38 19.66
CA ARG A 382 -9.53 -24.60 18.82
C ARG A 382 -9.11 -23.28 19.49
N LEU A 383 -10.03 -22.61 20.19
CA LEU A 383 -9.73 -21.40 20.99
C LEU A 383 -8.81 -21.72 22.17
N GLN A 384 -8.88 -22.92 22.76
CA GLN A 384 -7.93 -23.37 23.79
C GLN A 384 -6.52 -23.60 23.24
N LEU A 385 -6.36 -24.09 22.01
CA LEU A 385 -5.06 -24.35 21.39
C LEU A 385 -4.35 -23.06 20.96
N ILE A 386 -5.08 -22.05 20.47
CA ILE A 386 -4.53 -20.72 20.14
C ILE A 386 -4.08 -20.00 21.41
N SER A 387 -4.86 -20.08 22.49
CA SER A 387 -4.49 -19.56 23.82
C SER A 387 -3.23 -20.24 24.40
N TYR A 388 -3.02 -21.53 24.13
CA TYR A 388 -1.82 -22.26 24.59
C TYR A 388 -0.57 -21.94 23.74
N ALA A 389 -0.71 -21.72 22.43
CA ALA A 389 0.41 -21.36 21.56
C ALA A 389 0.95 -19.95 21.86
N VAL A 390 0.10 -19.03 22.28
CA VAL A 390 0.48 -17.66 22.67
C VAL A 390 1.14 -17.61 24.08
N PHE A 391 0.93 -18.63 24.92
CA PHE A 391 1.51 -18.71 26.28
C PHE A 391 2.79 -19.54 26.36
N CYS A 392 3.23 -20.20 25.28
CA CYS A 392 4.41 -21.09 25.27
C CYS A 392 5.55 -20.64 24.33
N LEU A 393 5.57 -19.37 23.93
CA LEU A 393 6.74 -18.75 23.26
C LEU A 393 7.24 -17.58 24.16
#